data_1cca820c07146c40f5443a169d3d1081
#
_entry.id   1cca820c07146c40f5443a169d3d1081
#
_cell.length_a   1.000
_cell.length_b   1.000
_cell.length_c   1.000
_cell.angle_alpha   90.00
_cell.angle_beta   90.00
_cell.angle_gamma   90.00
#
_symmetry.space_group_name_H-M   'P 1'
#
loop_
_entity.id
_entity.type
_entity.pdbx_description
1 polymer ?
#
loop_
_entity_poly.entity_id
_entity_poly.type
_entity_poly.pdbx_seq_one_letter_code
_entity_poly.pdbx_strand_id
1 'polypeptide(L)'
;MAILPIRQSSSYVSNAVTTADQFNLKRERCYILTVGDYSNGKGIKIDSRDYQRPLQITFNVDKSSDNKHNTGNSASIEIYNLSPDQEQMLESRFLEAELHVGYSNGEGLKLLAKGNLTECSTFKRGTDTITQMIIGEGYVHLTQARLSQNLSPGQTVKDVIDTIVDNMPGVARGPIVGTNLNSPIIHGWRLSGTPKDELDKLTKAYNLEYNITNDTITVTDFNGPVSKSTMNVPVISEETGMIDQPFRITEKSRVSGKDKRARAGVQVKVLLDAGLTPSRVIKIEYKDYTGFYRISSIRFTGDFRGNEWYAELQCNDMQDSDITIIG
;
A
#
# COMPACT_ATOMS: atom_id res chain seq x y z
N MET A 1 9.55 -65.14 25.06
CA MET A 1 9.79 -63.73 25.43
C MET A 1 10.12 -62.95 24.17
N ALA A 2 9.10 -62.37 23.51
CA ALA A 2 9.26 -61.70 22.20
C ALA A 2 9.32 -60.19 22.47
N ILE A 3 10.39 -59.58 22.03
CA ILE A 3 10.65 -58.13 22.11
C ILE A 3 9.97 -57.49 20.94
N LEU A 4 8.94 -56.67 21.23
CA LEU A 4 8.27 -55.84 20.23
C LEU A 4 9.16 -54.66 19.85
N PRO A 5 9.23 -54.25 18.54
CA PRO A 5 10.00 -53.11 18.13
C PRO A 5 9.31 -51.82 18.52
N ILE A 6 10.10 -50.90 19.10
CA ILE A 6 9.70 -49.53 19.45
C ILE A 6 9.37 -48.80 18.15
N ARG A 7 8.10 -48.38 17.95
CA ARG A 7 7.70 -47.42 16.95
C ARG A 7 8.38 -46.09 17.26
N GLN A 8 9.34 -45.68 16.47
CA GLN A 8 9.76 -44.28 16.40
C GLN A 8 8.60 -43.46 15.78
N SER A 9 7.93 -42.71 16.59
CA SER A 9 7.02 -41.65 16.14
C SER A 9 7.89 -40.51 15.56
N SER A 10 7.99 -40.45 14.24
CA SER A 10 8.48 -39.24 13.58
C SER A 10 7.48 -38.12 13.84
N SER A 11 7.75 -37.31 14.84
CA SER A 11 7.06 -36.03 15.03
C SER A 11 7.56 -35.08 13.95
N TYR A 12 6.91 -35.11 12.78
CA TYR A 12 6.85 -33.96 11.92
C TYR A 12 6.03 -32.90 12.65
N VAL A 13 6.69 -32.06 13.41
CA VAL A 13 6.11 -30.80 13.84
C VAL A 13 6.05 -29.93 12.57
N SER A 14 4.89 -29.97 11.88
CA SER A 14 4.58 -28.95 10.92
C SER A 14 4.44 -27.65 11.71
N ASN A 15 5.38 -26.72 11.53
CA ASN A 15 5.26 -25.33 11.99
C ASN A 15 4.22 -24.57 11.15
N ALA A 16 3.11 -25.19 10.81
CA ALA A 16 1.94 -24.50 10.33
C ALA A 16 1.33 -23.81 11.54
N VAL A 17 1.56 -22.50 11.67
CA VAL A 17 0.81 -21.65 12.60
C VAL A 17 -0.67 -21.89 12.28
N THR A 18 -1.43 -22.39 13.23
CA THR A 18 -2.85 -22.63 13.02
C THR A 18 -3.56 -21.28 12.84
N THR A 19 -4.66 -21.26 12.07
CA THR A 19 -5.46 -20.05 11.84
C THR A 19 -5.89 -19.37 13.15
N ALA A 20 -6.17 -20.13 14.19
CA ALA A 20 -6.47 -19.63 15.52
C ALA A 20 -5.29 -18.89 16.18
N ASP A 21 -4.06 -19.37 15.96
CA ASP A 21 -2.86 -18.70 16.46
C ASP A 21 -2.59 -17.39 15.70
N GLN A 22 -2.87 -17.32 14.40
CA GLN A 22 -2.76 -16.08 13.62
C GLN A 22 -3.75 -15.02 14.10
N PHE A 23 -4.97 -15.40 14.47
CA PHE A 23 -5.95 -14.46 15.01
C PHE A 23 -5.54 -13.95 16.41
N ASN A 24 -4.93 -14.80 17.22
CA ASN A 24 -4.41 -14.43 18.54
C ASN A 24 -3.19 -13.49 18.45
N LEU A 25 -2.47 -13.49 17.35
CA LEU A 25 -1.30 -12.63 17.14
C LEU A 25 -1.67 -11.16 16.83
N LYS A 26 -2.91 -10.88 16.43
CA LYS A 26 -3.39 -9.51 16.14
C LYS A 26 -4.00 -8.85 17.40
N ARG A 27 -3.20 -8.75 18.47
CA ARG A 27 -3.56 -8.07 19.72
C ARG A 27 -2.58 -6.96 20.04
N GLU A 28 -3.01 -6.02 20.90
CA GLU A 28 -2.18 -4.90 21.35
C GLU A 28 -1.63 -4.07 20.18
N ARG A 29 -2.48 -3.20 19.66
CA ARG A 29 -2.15 -2.26 18.60
C ARG A 29 -0.89 -1.48 18.94
N CYS A 30 -0.03 -1.28 17.96
CA CYS A 30 1.15 -0.46 18.12
C CYS A 30 1.44 0.34 16.84
N TYR A 31 2.12 1.47 17.03
CA TYR A 31 2.57 2.30 15.94
C TYR A 31 3.90 2.97 16.26
N ILE A 32 4.63 3.34 15.22
CA ILE A 32 5.74 4.29 15.27
C ILE A 32 5.51 5.33 14.19
N LEU A 33 5.51 6.59 14.57
CA LEU A 33 5.49 7.71 13.66
C LEU A 33 6.80 8.47 13.76
N THR A 34 7.49 8.63 12.64
CA THR A 34 8.72 9.43 12.55
C THR A 34 8.49 10.52 11.51
N VAL A 35 8.81 11.76 11.84
CA VAL A 35 8.73 12.91 10.92
C VAL A 35 10.02 13.72 11.03
N GLY A 36 10.63 13.98 9.88
CA GLY A 36 11.89 14.69 9.77
C GLY A 36 13.10 13.85 10.18
N ASP A 37 14.25 14.50 10.29
CA ASP A 37 15.51 13.85 10.66
C ASP A 37 15.64 13.75 12.18
N TYR A 38 14.91 12.82 12.78
CA TYR A 38 14.92 12.58 14.21
C TYR A 38 16.31 12.22 14.75
N SER A 39 17.09 11.47 13.97
CA SER A 39 18.43 11.03 14.38
C SER A 39 19.40 12.20 14.62
N ASN A 40 19.20 13.31 13.91
CA ASN A 40 19.98 14.54 14.06
C ASN A 40 19.27 15.63 14.86
N GLY A 41 18.21 15.28 15.60
CA GLY A 41 17.46 16.23 16.44
C GLY A 41 16.60 17.23 15.66
N LYS A 42 16.32 16.97 14.39
CA LYS A 42 15.51 17.82 13.50
C LYS A 42 14.21 17.15 13.11
N GLY A 43 13.54 16.53 14.05
CA GLY A 43 12.31 15.81 13.79
C GLY A 43 11.74 15.19 15.05
N ILE A 44 10.59 14.53 14.91
CA ILE A 44 9.90 13.86 16.00
C ILE A 44 9.83 12.36 15.74
N LYS A 45 9.88 11.59 16.82
CA LYS A 45 9.56 10.16 16.82
C LYS A 45 8.60 9.87 17.96
N ILE A 46 7.49 9.24 17.63
CA ILE A 46 6.47 8.83 18.59
C ILE A 46 6.36 7.31 18.47
N ASP A 47 6.63 6.60 19.55
CA ASP A 47 6.54 5.13 19.62
C ASP A 47 5.46 4.78 20.66
N SER A 48 4.40 4.10 20.22
CA SER A 48 3.31 3.69 21.11
C SER A 48 3.72 2.67 22.19
N ARG A 49 4.87 2.04 22.01
CA ARG A 49 5.44 1.07 22.96
C ARG A 49 6.25 1.76 24.08
N ASP A 50 6.44 3.07 23.97
CA ASP A 50 6.98 3.84 25.07
C ASP A 50 5.91 3.98 26.16
N TYR A 51 6.00 3.12 27.18
CA TYR A 51 5.03 3.02 28.26
C TYR A 51 4.88 4.29 29.11
N GLN A 52 5.79 5.24 28.99
CA GLN A 52 5.69 6.45 29.78
C GLN A 52 4.64 7.43 29.26
N ARG A 53 4.50 7.60 27.93
CA ARG A 53 3.50 8.50 27.31
C ARG A 53 3.19 8.15 25.85
N PRO A 54 2.49 7.06 25.53
CA PRO A 54 2.04 6.87 24.16
C PRO A 54 1.00 7.95 23.83
N LEU A 55 1.27 8.77 22.82
CA LEU A 55 0.31 9.76 22.36
C LEU A 55 -0.86 9.08 21.66
N GLN A 56 -2.03 9.69 21.71
CA GLN A 56 -3.16 9.30 20.91
C GLN A 56 -2.91 9.73 19.46
N ILE A 57 -3.11 8.81 18.52
CA ILE A 57 -3.17 9.14 17.09
C ILE A 57 -4.41 8.53 16.45
N THR A 58 -4.91 9.20 15.43
CA THR A 58 -5.84 8.63 14.46
C THR A 58 -5.25 8.80 13.07
N PHE A 59 -5.56 7.89 12.17
CA PHE A 59 -5.08 8.00 10.80
C PHE A 59 -6.05 7.39 9.79
N ASN A 60 -6.02 7.96 8.59
CA ASN A 60 -6.63 7.41 7.39
C ASN A 60 -5.59 7.39 6.28
N VAL A 61 -5.34 6.21 5.71
CA VAL A 61 -4.37 6.03 4.62
C VAL A 61 -5.09 5.43 3.43
N ASP A 62 -5.13 6.17 2.33
CA ASP A 62 -5.72 5.74 1.08
C ASP A 62 -4.62 5.32 0.09
N LYS A 63 -4.70 4.08 -0.41
CA LYS A 63 -3.80 3.53 -1.41
C LYS A 63 -4.59 2.98 -2.60
N SER A 64 -4.13 3.26 -3.81
CA SER A 64 -4.77 2.79 -5.05
C SER A 64 -3.76 2.20 -6.01
N SER A 65 -4.19 1.23 -6.81
CA SER A 65 -3.38 0.63 -7.86
C SER A 65 -3.15 1.57 -9.04
N ASP A 66 -4.03 2.53 -9.23
CA ASP A 66 -3.89 3.58 -10.21
C ASP A 66 -3.74 4.95 -9.51
N ASN A 67 -3.01 5.83 -10.13
CA ASN A 67 -2.80 7.20 -9.64
C ASN A 67 -4.01 8.09 -10.00
N LYS A 68 -5.25 7.62 -9.69
CA LYS A 68 -6.52 8.32 -10.04
C LYS A 68 -6.66 9.66 -9.35
N HIS A 69 -6.02 9.84 -8.22
CA HIS A 69 -6.04 11.08 -7.49
C HIS A 69 -4.79 11.90 -7.85
N ASN A 70 -4.96 13.17 -8.14
CA ASN A 70 -3.87 14.09 -8.51
C ASN A 70 -2.72 14.16 -7.50
N THR A 71 -2.89 13.60 -6.32
CA THR A 71 -1.94 13.61 -5.21
C THR A 71 -1.25 12.25 -4.96
N GLY A 72 -1.58 11.19 -5.72
CA GLY A 72 -1.10 9.84 -5.41
C GLY A 72 -1.73 9.24 -4.15
N ASN A 73 -1.06 8.26 -3.55
CA ASN A 73 -1.43 7.73 -2.25
C ASN A 73 -1.22 8.78 -1.16
N SER A 74 -2.11 8.84 -0.18
CA SER A 74 -2.06 9.84 0.88
C SER A 74 -2.38 9.24 2.24
N ALA A 75 -1.75 9.81 3.28
CA ALA A 75 -2.07 9.52 4.66
C ALA A 75 -2.42 10.81 5.39
N SER A 76 -3.57 10.82 6.04
CA SER A 76 -3.96 11.88 6.99
C SER A 76 -3.81 11.32 8.39
N ILE A 77 -3.04 12.02 9.22
CA ILE A 77 -2.74 11.60 10.60
C ILE A 77 -3.09 12.76 11.53
N GLU A 78 -3.87 12.50 12.56
CA GLU A 78 -4.11 13.43 13.66
C GLU A 78 -3.34 12.93 14.89
N ILE A 79 -2.55 13.81 15.51
CA ILE A 79 -1.82 13.56 16.75
C ILE A 79 -2.39 14.45 17.84
N TYR A 80 -2.64 13.88 19.00
CA TYR A 80 -3.23 14.60 20.12
C TYR A 80 -2.16 15.02 21.10
N ASN A 81 -2.20 16.32 21.46
CA ASN A 81 -1.43 16.92 22.54
C ASN A 81 0.10 16.79 22.38
N LEU A 82 0.62 17.16 21.21
CA LEU A 82 2.04 17.39 21.01
C LEU A 82 2.53 18.52 21.93
N SER A 83 3.80 18.46 22.33
CA SER A 83 4.43 19.60 23.01
C SER A 83 4.70 20.73 22.01
N PRO A 84 4.76 22.00 22.47
CA PRO A 84 5.08 23.13 21.59
C PRO A 84 6.39 22.97 20.83
N ASP A 85 7.41 22.38 21.46
CA ASP A 85 8.70 22.10 20.80
C ASP A 85 8.55 21.09 19.65
N GLN A 86 7.71 20.05 19.84
CA GLN A 86 7.42 19.08 18.79
C GLN A 86 6.60 19.69 17.64
N GLU A 87 5.63 20.56 17.96
CA GLU A 87 4.86 21.28 16.95
C GLU A 87 5.77 22.15 16.07
N GLN A 88 6.69 22.89 16.69
CA GLN A 88 7.66 23.73 15.97
C GLN A 88 8.55 22.94 15.00
N MET A 89 8.92 21.70 15.35
CA MET A 89 9.71 20.84 14.48
C MET A 89 8.95 20.41 13.20
N LEU A 90 7.63 20.51 13.21
CA LEU A 90 6.77 20.14 12.07
C LEU A 90 6.48 21.30 11.10
N GLU A 91 6.90 22.53 11.40
CA GLU A 91 6.65 23.70 10.56
C GLU A 91 7.41 23.69 9.23
N SER A 92 8.46 22.87 9.10
CA SER A 92 9.24 22.76 7.87
C SER A 92 8.47 22.00 6.78
N ARG A 93 8.51 22.52 5.55
CA ARG A 93 7.83 21.90 4.41
C ARG A 93 8.58 20.66 3.91
N PHE A 94 7.80 19.70 3.42
CA PHE A 94 8.30 18.48 2.77
C PHE A 94 9.21 17.60 3.65
N LEU A 95 9.04 17.65 4.96
CA LEU A 95 9.69 16.70 5.86
C LEU A 95 9.32 15.28 5.44
N GLU A 96 10.29 14.39 5.45
CA GLU A 96 10.02 12.96 5.27
C GLU A 96 9.27 12.43 6.48
N ALA A 97 8.24 11.63 6.24
CA ALA A 97 7.42 11.05 7.29
C ALA A 97 7.17 9.57 7.03
N GLU A 98 7.27 8.76 8.08
CA GLU A 98 7.05 7.32 8.06
C GLU A 98 6.10 6.91 9.18
N LEU A 99 5.04 6.20 8.82
CA LEU A 99 4.10 5.58 9.74
C LEU A 99 4.22 4.06 9.67
N HIS A 100 4.67 3.46 10.75
CA HIS A 100 4.66 2.01 10.94
C HIS A 100 3.53 1.63 11.88
N VAL A 101 2.78 0.60 11.54
CA VAL A 101 1.66 0.10 12.35
C VAL A 101 1.67 -1.41 12.40
N GLY A 102 1.02 -1.96 13.43
CA GLY A 102 0.91 -3.39 13.59
C GLY A 102 0.38 -3.78 14.97
N TYR A 103 0.85 -4.92 15.41
CA TYR A 103 0.49 -5.50 16.70
C TYR A 103 1.76 -5.91 17.43
N SER A 104 1.82 -5.69 18.74
CA SER A 104 3.00 -6.04 19.54
C SER A 104 3.23 -7.56 19.59
N ASN A 105 2.14 -8.31 19.52
CA ASN A 105 2.14 -9.78 19.47
C ASN A 105 1.91 -10.21 18.02
N GLY A 106 2.94 -10.69 17.31
CA GLY A 106 2.80 -11.21 15.95
C GLY A 106 3.89 -10.74 15.00
N GLU A 107 3.52 -10.42 13.76
CA GLU A 107 4.47 -10.04 12.70
C GLU A 107 5.17 -8.68 12.95
N GLY A 108 4.84 -8.01 14.07
CA GLY A 108 5.44 -6.74 14.45
C GLY A 108 4.90 -5.55 13.65
N LEU A 109 5.68 -4.46 13.69
CA LEU A 109 5.37 -3.22 12.98
C LEU A 109 5.78 -3.32 11.50
N LYS A 110 4.86 -2.98 10.61
CA LYS A 110 5.11 -2.86 9.17
C LYS A 110 4.92 -1.41 8.74
N LEU A 111 5.67 -0.98 7.73
CA LEU A 111 5.54 0.34 7.13
C LEU A 111 4.18 0.46 6.43
N LEU A 112 3.34 1.37 6.94
CA LEU A 112 2.03 1.64 6.36
C LEU A 112 2.08 2.80 5.37
N ALA A 113 2.75 3.89 5.69
CA ALA A 113 2.86 5.05 4.81
C ALA A 113 4.26 5.67 4.94
N LYS A 114 4.84 6.06 3.80
CA LYS A 114 6.09 6.80 3.72
C LYS A 114 5.97 7.86 2.62
N GLY A 115 6.38 9.08 2.92
CA GLY A 115 6.33 10.16 1.95
C GLY A 115 6.68 11.50 2.57
N ASN A 116 6.28 12.57 1.89
CA ASN A 116 6.58 13.92 2.33
C ASN A 116 5.37 14.57 2.98
N LEU A 117 5.63 15.31 4.06
CA LEU A 117 4.63 16.15 4.71
C LEU A 117 4.23 17.29 3.76
N THR A 118 3.00 17.27 3.28
CA THR A 118 2.46 18.28 2.35
C THR A 118 1.71 19.38 3.08
N GLU A 119 1.01 19.03 4.14
CA GLU A 119 0.24 19.95 4.98
C GLU A 119 0.41 19.58 6.44
N CYS A 120 0.50 20.61 7.30
CA CYS A 120 0.49 20.46 8.74
C CYS A 120 -0.29 21.63 9.35
N SER A 121 -1.22 21.32 10.24
CA SER A 121 -2.01 22.34 10.94
C SER A 121 -2.33 21.88 12.35
N THR A 122 -2.28 22.83 13.31
CA THR A 122 -2.61 22.59 14.71
C THR A 122 -3.85 23.41 15.10
N PHE A 123 -4.82 22.77 15.72
CA PHE A 123 -6.04 23.41 16.19
C PHE A 123 -6.55 22.75 17.49
N LYS A 124 -7.44 23.46 18.18
CA LYS A 124 -8.07 22.93 19.40
C LYS A 124 -9.42 22.29 19.09
N ARG A 125 -9.66 21.12 19.66
CA ARG A 125 -10.95 20.41 19.64
C ARG A 125 -11.33 20.05 21.09
N GLY A 126 -12.19 20.88 21.70
CA GLY A 126 -12.50 20.76 23.13
C GLY A 126 -11.29 21.09 23.99
N THR A 127 -10.86 20.16 24.84
CA THR A 127 -9.70 20.29 25.72
C THR A 127 -8.38 19.89 25.06
N ASP A 128 -8.45 19.17 23.91
CA ASP A 128 -7.28 18.64 23.24
C ASP A 128 -6.75 19.60 22.17
N THR A 129 -5.44 19.62 22.03
CA THR A 129 -4.74 20.22 20.88
C THR A 129 -4.48 19.11 19.87
N ILE A 130 -4.93 19.29 18.63
CA ILE A 130 -4.80 18.29 17.56
C ILE A 130 -3.89 18.85 16.49
N THR A 131 -2.82 18.13 16.17
CA THR A 131 -1.95 18.41 15.04
C THR A 131 -2.30 17.44 13.92
N GLN A 132 -2.88 17.96 12.84
CA GLN A 132 -3.22 17.22 11.64
C GLN A 132 -2.10 17.34 10.62
N MET A 133 -1.67 16.21 10.08
CA MET A 133 -0.65 16.11 9.05
C MET A 133 -1.19 15.35 7.84
N ILE A 134 -0.81 15.81 6.65
CA ILE A 134 -1.08 15.10 5.39
C ILE A 134 0.26 14.71 4.77
N ILE A 135 0.44 13.43 4.53
CA ILE A 135 1.61 12.83 3.90
C ILE A 135 1.22 12.41 2.49
N GLY A 136 1.99 12.83 1.48
CA GLY A 136 1.86 12.38 0.10
C GLY A 136 2.98 11.41 -0.26
N GLU A 137 2.63 10.17 -0.60
CA GLU A 137 3.62 9.17 -1.04
C GLU A 137 4.15 9.55 -2.44
N GLY A 138 5.46 9.67 -2.56
CA GLY A 138 6.13 10.07 -3.81
C GLY A 138 5.81 11.50 -4.29
N TYR A 139 5.16 12.33 -3.48
CA TYR A 139 4.68 13.66 -3.90
C TYR A 139 5.78 14.54 -4.48
N VAL A 140 6.90 14.69 -3.78
CA VAL A 140 8.02 15.53 -4.23
C VAL A 140 8.61 14.98 -5.54
N HIS A 141 8.81 13.68 -5.62
CA HIS A 141 9.40 13.02 -6.80
C HIS A 141 8.50 13.12 -8.04
N LEU A 142 7.18 12.99 -7.85
CA LEU A 142 6.20 13.07 -8.93
C LEU A 142 6.00 14.49 -9.47
N THR A 143 6.03 15.50 -8.58
CA THR A 143 5.54 16.85 -8.91
C THR A 143 6.63 17.90 -8.99
N GLN A 144 7.72 17.77 -8.22
CA GLN A 144 8.78 18.79 -8.15
C GLN A 144 9.92 18.54 -9.16
N ALA A 145 10.20 17.30 -9.53
CA ALA A 145 11.18 16.99 -10.54
C ALA A 145 10.74 17.50 -11.92
N ARG A 146 11.71 17.82 -12.78
CA ARG A 146 11.46 18.26 -14.15
C ARG A 146 12.26 17.40 -15.12
N LEU A 147 11.56 16.90 -16.14
CA LEU A 147 12.12 16.12 -17.22
C LEU A 147 12.28 16.99 -18.47
N SER A 148 13.43 16.86 -19.13
CA SER A 148 13.68 17.49 -20.42
C SER A 148 14.66 16.63 -21.21
N GLN A 149 14.16 15.60 -21.88
CA GLN A 149 14.95 14.63 -22.62
C GLN A 149 14.18 14.10 -23.83
N ASN A 150 14.89 13.86 -24.95
CA ASN A 150 14.33 13.20 -26.12
C ASN A 150 14.85 11.76 -26.18
N LEU A 151 13.97 10.82 -26.30
CA LEU A 151 14.29 9.41 -26.47
C LEU A 151 14.16 9.05 -27.97
N SER A 152 15.15 8.33 -28.49
CA SER A 152 15.22 7.96 -29.90
C SER A 152 14.14 6.97 -30.31
N PRO A 153 13.72 6.94 -31.57
CA PRO A 153 12.87 5.89 -32.10
C PRO A 153 13.46 4.50 -31.89
N GLY A 154 12.58 3.51 -31.67
CA GLY A 154 12.97 2.12 -31.48
C GLY A 154 13.20 1.69 -30.01
N GLN A 155 13.22 2.64 -29.07
CA GLN A 155 13.19 2.31 -27.64
C GLN A 155 11.83 1.70 -27.25
N THR A 156 11.82 0.91 -26.19
CA THR A 156 10.60 0.28 -25.69
C THR A 156 9.88 1.17 -24.69
N VAL A 157 8.63 0.86 -24.43
CA VAL A 157 7.84 1.51 -23.35
C VAL A 157 8.57 1.37 -22.01
N LYS A 158 9.17 0.20 -21.75
CA LYS A 158 9.96 -0.04 -20.55
C LYS A 158 11.15 0.92 -20.44
N ASP A 159 11.88 1.17 -21.53
CA ASP A 159 13.02 2.07 -21.51
C ASP A 159 12.61 3.51 -21.15
N VAL A 160 11.42 3.93 -21.62
CA VAL A 160 10.87 5.26 -21.25
C VAL A 160 10.50 5.30 -19.77
N ILE A 161 9.85 4.27 -19.24
CA ILE A 161 9.54 4.17 -17.78
C ILE A 161 10.83 4.23 -16.99
N ASP A 162 11.82 3.41 -17.36
CA ASP A 162 13.11 3.35 -16.68
C ASP A 162 13.80 4.73 -16.67
N THR A 163 13.78 5.44 -17.81
CA THR A 163 14.32 6.79 -17.90
C THR A 163 13.59 7.78 -16.99
N ILE A 164 12.27 7.70 -16.90
CA ILE A 164 11.49 8.57 -15.99
C ILE A 164 11.88 8.28 -14.54
N VAL A 165 11.92 7.00 -14.14
CA VAL A 165 12.24 6.58 -12.77
C VAL A 165 13.67 6.96 -12.39
N ASP A 166 14.64 6.88 -13.30
CA ASP A 166 16.02 7.30 -13.05
C ASP A 166 16.14 8.80 -12.72
N ASN A 167 15.18 9.59 -13.16
CA ASN A 167 15.08 11.01 -12.84
C ASN A 167 14.24 11.32 -11.58
N MET A 168 13.89 10.30 -10.81
CA MET A 168 13.16 10.40 -9.54
C MET A 168 14.04 9.89 -8.39
N PRO A 169 15.05 10.66 -7.94
CA PRO A 169 15.96 10.23 -6.88
C PRO A 169 15.18 9.96 -5.60
N GLY A 170 15.44 8.82 -4.95
CA GLY A 170 14.74 8.38 -3.74
C GLY A 170 13.54 7.45 -3.98
N VAL A 171 13.10 7.30 -5.25
CA VAL A 171 12.09 6.30 -5.60
C VAL A 171 12.76 4.98 -5.98
N ALA A 172 12.43 3.93 -5.25
CA ALA A 172 12.90 2.57 -5.53
C ALA A 172 12.07 1.95 -6.68
N ARG A 173 12.73 1.07 -7.46
CA ARG A 173 12.05 0.29 -8.49
C ARG A 173 11.40 -0.93 -7.88
N GLY A 174 10.09 -1.00 -7.93
CA GLY A 174 9.31 -2.19 -7.65
C GLY A 174 9.05 -3.02 -8.91
N PRO A 175 8.06 -3.90 -8.88
CA PRO A 175 7.67 -4.68 -10.05
C PRO A 175 7.19 -3.78 -11.19
N ILE A 176 7.82 -3.95 -12.37
CA ILE A 176 7.40 -3.32 -13.63
C ILE A 176 7.01 -4.47 -14.55
N VAL A 177 5.73 -4.77 -14.62
CA VAL A 177 5.16 -5.91 -15.35
C VAL A 177 4.01 -5.44 -16.24
N GLY A 178 3.94 -5.96 -17.46
CA GLY A 178 2.87 -5.59 -18.40
C GLY A 178 3.12 -6.15 -19.79
N THR A 179 2.04 -6.37 -20.52
CA THR A 179 2.05 -6.96 -21.86
C THR A 179 2.67 -6.01 -22.91
N ASN A 180 2.47 -4.70 -22.72
CA ASN A 180 2.91 -3.68 -23.67
C ASN A 180 4.29 -3.07 -23.35
N LEU A 181 5.00 -3.54 -22.33
CA LEU A 181 6.29 -2.97 -21.93
C LEU A 181 7.37 -3.08 -23.00
N ASN A 182 7.37 -4.14 -23.78
CA ASN A 182 8.32 -4.37 -24.86
C ASN A 182 7.86 -3.77 -26.20
N SER A 183 6.74 -3.06 -26.23
CA SER A 183 6.27 -2.38 -27.44
C SER A 183 7.25 -1.29 -27.87
N PRO A 184 7.69 -1.26 -29.15
CA PRO A 184 8.62 -0.24 -29.63
C PRO A 184 7.90 1.10 -29.79
N ILE A 185 8.57 2.18 -29.41
CA ILE A 185 8.11 3.54 -29.64
C ILE A 185 8.64 4.01 -30.99
N ILE A 186 7.78 4.00 -32.00
CA ILE A 186 8.16 4.16 -33.42
C ILE A 186 8.73 5.56 -33.71
N HIS A 187 8.18 6.61 -33.13
CA HIS A 187 8.53 8.00 -33.39
C HIS A 187 9.43 8.64 -32.33
N GLY A 188 9.95 7.83 -31.38
CA GLY A 188 10.62 8.33 -30.21
C GLY A 188 9.64 8.93 -29.19
N TRP A 189 10.17 9.36 -28.04
CA TRP A 189 9.37 9.94 -26.96
C TRP A 189 10.05 11.19 -26.41
N ARG A 190 9.31 12.29 -26.36
CA ARG A 190 9.81 13.51 -25.73
C ARG A 190 9.31 13.60 -24.31
N LEU A 191 10.21 13.51 -23.35
CA LEU A 191 9.95 13.80 -21.95
C LEU A 191 10.03 15.32 -21.75
N SER A 192 8.93 15.93 -21.30
CA SER A 192 8.84 17.37 -21.07
C SER A 192 7.79 17.68 -20.03
N GLY A 193 8.21 18.00 -18.81
CA GLY A 193 7.29 18.29 -17.70
C GLY A 193 7.66 17.54 -16.45
N THR A 194 6.66 17.15 -15.67
CA THR A 194 6.87 16.37 -14.44
C THR A 194 6.91 14.88 -14.72
N PRO A 195 7.58 14.07 -13.88
CA PRO A 195 7.49 12.61 -13.96
C PRO A 195 6.04 12.12 -13.96
N LYS A 196 5.18 12.74 -13.14
CA LYS A 196 3.75 12.43 -13.10
C LYS A 196 3.08 12.59 -14.45
N ASP A 197 3.27 13.76 -15.10
CA ASP A 197 2.63 14.04 -16.39
C ASP A 197 3.07 13.04 -17.47
N GLU A 198 4.36 12.67 -17.47
CA GLU A 198 4.90 11.73 -18.45
C GLU A 198 4.46 10.29 -18.18
N LEU A 199 4.43 9.85 -16.90
CA LEU A 199 3.89 8.55 -16.53
C LEU A 199 2.39 8.45 -16.87
N ASP A 200 1.60 9.49 -16.58
CA ASP A 200 0.16 9.52 -16.89
C ASP A 200 -0.09 9.42 -18.40
N LYS A 201 0.71 10.12 -19.23
CA LYS A 201 0.61 10.04 -20.69
C LYS A 201 0.99 8.65 -21.21
N LEU A 202 2.12 8.11 -20.73
CA LEU A 202 2.65 6.84 -21.20
C LEU A 202 1.74 5.67 -20.80
N THR A 203 1.33 5.60 -19.54
CA THR A 203 0.48 4.54 -19.04
C THR A 203 -0.89 4.53 -19.71
N LYS A 204 -1.47 5.72 -19.97
CA LYS A 204 -2.71 5.85 -20.73
C LYS A 204 -2.56 5.39 -22.17
N ALA A 205 -1.43 5.70 -22.84
CA ALA A 205 -1.20 5.32 -24.22
C ALA A 205 -1.02 3.81 -24.41
N TYR A 206 -0.44 3.12 -23.42
CA TYR A 206 -0.09 1.70 -23.51
C TYR A 206 -0.93 0.78 -22.62
N ASN A 207 -2.06 1.27 -22.11
CA ASN A 207 -2.98 0.52 -21.26
C ASN A 207 -2.29 -0.08 -20.01
N LEU A 208 -1.47 0.73 -19.38
CA LEU A 208 -0.78 0.44 -18.13
C LEU A 208 -1.37 1.27 -17.00
N GLU A 209 -1.01 0.94 -15.78
CA GLU A 209 -1.22 1.78 -14.60
C GLU A 209 0.03 1.75 -13.72
N TYR A 210 0.19 2.78 -12.91
CA TYR A 210 1.30 2.85 -11.96
C TYR A 210 0.82 3.39 -10.62
N ASN A 211 1.53 3.01 -9.58
CA ASN A 211 1.40 3.62 -8.26
C ASN A 211 2.78 3.75 -7.60
N ILE A 212 2.87 4.65 -6.63
CA ILE A 212 4.03 4.73 -5.73
C ILE A 212 3.52 4.44 -4.33
N THR A 213 4.05 3.40 -3.74
CA THR A 213 3.74 2.96 -2.38
C THR A 213 5.03 2.84 -1.60
N ASN A 214 5.14 3.57 -0.49
CA ASN A 214 6.34 3.58 0.36
C ASN A 214 7.62 3.88 -0.44
N ASP A 215 7.61 4.92 -1.25
CA ASP A 215 8.68 5.34 -2.19
C ASP A 215 9.10 4.25 -3.20
N THR A 216 8.26 3.27 -3.46
CA THR A 216 8.51 2.22 -4.46
C THR A 216 7.48 2.32 -5.58
N ILE A 217 7.96 2.56 -6.81
CA ILE A 217 7.09 2.60 -7.99
C ILE A 217 6.79 1.19 -8.48
N THR A 218 5.51 0.93 -8.74
CA THR A 218 5.02 -0.30 -9.35
C THR A 218 4.26 0.04 -10.63
N VAL A 219 4.51 -0.69 -11.70
CA VAL A 219 3.79 -0.55 -12.98
C VAL A 219 3.21 -1.89 -13.38
N THR A 220 1.93 -1.91 -13.74
CA THR A 220 1.22 -3.12 -14.18
C THR A 220 0.39 -2.84 -15.43
N ASP A 221 -0.10 -3.89 -16.09
CA ASP A 221 -1.22 -3.73 -17.02
C ASP A 221 -2.40 -3.08 -16.30
N PHE A 222 -3.18 -2.30 -17.03
CA PHE A 222 -4.39 -1.70 -16.46
C PHE A 222 -5.29 -2.78 -15.86
N ASN A 223 -5.51 -2.71 -14.55
CA ASN A 223 -6.18 -3.72 -13.74
C ASN A 223 -5.48 -5.11 -13.74
N GLY A 224 -4.22 -5.19 -14.10
CA GLY A 224 -3.42 -6.42 -14.01
C GLY A 224 -2.80 -6.62 -12.63
N PRO A 225 -2.55 -7.86 -12.20
CA PRO A 225 -1.88 -8.13 -10.94
C PRO A 225 -0.37 -7.89 -11.05
N VAL A 226 0.25 -7.55 -9.93
CA VAL A 226 1.72 -7.47 -9.81
C VAL A 226 2.39 -8.82 -10.06
N SER A 227 1.73 -9.90 -9.66
CA SER A 227 2.18 -11.27 -9.89
C SER A 227 0.99 -12.15 -10.21
N LYS A 228 1.15 -13.02 -11.20
CA LYS A 228 0.15 -14.02 -11.56
C LYS A 228 0.25 -15.28 -10.70
N SER A 229 1.30 -15.43 -9.89
CA SER A 229 1.49 -16.59 -9.03
C SER A 229 0.49 -16.59 -7.88
N THR A 230 -0.11 -17.74 -7.62
CA THR A 230 -0.97 -17.97 -6.45
C THR A 230 -0.19 -18.49 -5.23
N MET A 231 1.13 -18.63 -5.34
CA MET A 231 1.96 -18.98 -4.19
C MET A 231 2.02 -17.83 -3.18
N ASN A 232 1.85 -18.14 -1.90
CA ASN A 232 1.91 -17.19 -0.79
C ASN A 232 0.90 -16.02 -0.92
N VAL A 233 -0.24 -16.28 -1.53
CA VAL A 233 -1.34 -15.32 -1.61
C VAL A 233 -1.99 -15.21 -0.23
N PRO A 234 -2.17 -14.00 0.33
CA PRO A 234 -2.89 -13.82 1.59
C PRO A 234 -4.31 -14.37 1.48
N VAL A 235 -4.71 -15.18 2.45
CA VAL A 235 -6.08 -15.69 2.57
C VAL A 235 -6.84 -14.79 3.54
N ILE A 236 -8.00 -14.32 3.09
CA ILE A 236 -8.93 -13.49 3.88
C ILE A 236 -10.18 -14.31 4.18
N SER A 237 -10.35 -14.63 5.44
CA SER A 237 -11.46 -15.40 5.97
C SER A 237 -11.84 -14.88 7.36
N GLU A 238 -12.94 -15.37 7.93
CA GLU A 238 -13.32 -15.07 9.32
C GLU A 238 -12.19 -15.40 10.29
N GLU A 239 -11.44 -16.48 10.03
CA GLU A 239 -10.34 -16.93 10.87
C GLU A 239 -9.06 -16.10 10.74
N THR A 240 -8.86 -15.44 9.59
CA THR A 240 -7.65 -14.62 9.32
C THR A 240 -7.85 -13.14 9.56
N GLY A 241 -9.04 -12.73 10.02
CA GLY A 241 -9.34 -11.36 10.44
C GLY A 241 -10.29 -10.59 9.54
N MET A 242 -11.14 -11.25 8.77
CA MET A 242 -12.29 -10.62 8.14
C MET A 242 -13.24 -10.12 9.24
N ILE A 243 -13.67 -8.84 9.14
CA ILE A 243 -14.53 -8.21 10.16
C ILE A 243 -15.98 -8.30 9.74
N ASP A 244 -16.28 -7.93 8.51
CA ASP A 244 -17.63 -7.86 7.97
C ASP A 244 -17.80 -8.79 6.76
N GLN A 245 -19.05 -9.17 6.49
CA GLN A 245 -19.38 -9.95 5.29
C GLN A 245 -18.97 -9.19 4.03
N PRO A 246 -18.26 -9.85 3.08
CA PRO A 246 -17.97 -9.27 1.78
C PRO A 246 -19.26 -8.93 1.02
N PHE A 247 -19.22 -7.90 0.20
CA PHE A 247 -20.34 -7.55 -0.68
C PHE A 247 -19.88 -7.18 -2.08
N ARG A 248 -20.74 -7.44 -3.06
CA ARG A 248 -20.46 -7.15 -4.46
C ARG A 248 -20.47 -5.65 -4.71
N ILE A 249 -19.47 -5.19 -5.45
CA ILE A 249 -19.38 -3.84 -5.97
C ILE A 249 -19.22 -3.87 -7.48
N THR A 250 -19.64 -2.79 -8.14
CA THR A 250 -19.43 -2.61 -9.57
C THR A 250 -18.67 -1.31 -9.78
N GLU A 251 -17.38 -1.42 -10.10
CA GLU A 251 -16.60 -0.25 -10.48
C GLU A 251 -16.92 0.14 -11.93
N LYS A 252 -17.25 1.41 -12.14
CA LYS A 252 -17.37 1.97 -13.48
C LYS A 252 -15.97 2.11 -14.07
N SER A 253 -15.63 1.27 -15.06
CA SER A 253 -14.39 1.42 -15.80
C SER A 253 -14.33 2.82 -16.43
N ARG A 254 -13.26 3.56 -16.15
CA ARG A 254 -12.97 4.86 -16.78
C ARG A 254 -12.24 4.73 -18.11
N VAL A 255 -12.17 3.55 -18.69
CA VAL A 255 -11.54 3.36 -20.00
C VAL A 255 -12.34 4.12 -21.04
N SER A 256 -11.71 5.16 -21.60
CA SER A 256 -12.21 5.88 -22.77
C SER A 256 -12.02 4.96 -23.97
N GLY A 257 -13.10 4.34 -24.45
CA GLY A 257 -13.07 3.42 -25.59
C GLY A 257 -14.23 2.45 -25.59
N LYS A 258 -14.22 1.49 -26.53
CA LYS A 258 -15.29 0.49 -26.73
C LYS A 258 -15.44 -0.51 -25.57
N ASP A 259 -14.47 -0.59 -24.68
CA ASP A 259 -14.46 -1.51 -23.52
C ASP A 259 -14.85 -0.83 -22.21
N LYS A 260 -15.97 -0.15 -22.19
CA LYS A 260 -16.60 0.38 -20.96
C LYS A 260 -17.24 -0.73 -20.13
N ARG A 261 -16.57 -1.84 -19.90
CA ARG A 261 -17.11 -2.89 -19.02
C ARG A 261 -16.94 -2.43 -17.57
N ALA A 262 -18.07 -2.26 -16.88
CA ALA A 262 -18.05 -2.17 -15.44
C ALA A 262 -17.42 -3.47 -14.91
N ARG A 263 -16.32 -3.39 -14.14
CA ARG A 263 -15.78 -4.59 -13.53
C ARG A 263 -16.58 -4.91 -12.28
N ALA A 264 -17.00 -6.15 -12.20
CA ALA A 264 -17.51 -6.69 -10.95
C ALA A 264 -16.34 -6.85 -9.98
N GLY A 265 -16.63 -6.67 -8.73
CA GLY A 265 -15.64 -6.78 -7.68
C GLY A 265 -16.29 -7.03 -6.33
N VAL A 266 -15.46 -7.08 -5.30
CA VAL A 266 -15.89 -7.32 -3.93
C VAL A 266 -15.24 -6.29 -3.03
N GLN A 267 -16.01 -5.74 -2.10
CA GLN A 267 -15.47 -5.00 -0.98
C GLN A 267 -15.47 -5.89 0.26
N VAL A 268 -14.35 -5.87 0.99
CA VAL A 268 -14.19 -6.62 2.22
C VAL A 268 -13.45 -5.79 3.26
N LYS A 269 -13.86 -5.90 4.51
CA LYS A 269 -13.26 -5.24 5.67
C LYS A 269 -12.49 -6.25 6.50
N VAL A 270 -11.24 -5.93 6.81
CA VAL A 270 -10.31 -6.83 7.51
C VAL A 270 -9.61 -6.11 8.65
N LEU A 271 -9.11 -6.85 9.62
CA LEU A 271 -8.19 -6.31 10.63
C LEU A 271 -6.98 -5.69 9.92
N LEU A 272 -6.48 -4.59 10.47
CA LEU A 272 -5.40 -3.84 9.85
C LEU A 272 -4.17 -4.72 9.62
N ASP A 273 -3.73 -4.79 8.37
CA ASP A 273 -2.48 -5.42 7.95
C ASP A 273 -1.78 -4.53 6.93
N ALA A 274 -0.73 -3.83 7.35
CA ALA A 274 0.04 -2.95 6.48
C ALA A 274 0.82 -3.70 5.38
N GLY A 275 0.85 -5.03 5.39
CA GLY A 275 1.43 -5.86 4.33
C GLY A 275 0.52 -5.99 3.10
N LEU A 276 -0.74 -5.55 3.18
CA LEU A 276 -1.64 -5.51 2.03
C LEU A 276 -1.32 -4.28 1.16
N THR A 277 -1.12 -4.51 -0.13
CA THR A 277 -0.78 -3.45 -1.09
C THR A 277 -1.69 -3.50 -2.31
N PRO A 278 -1.94 -2.37 -2.97
CA PRO A 278 -2.64 -2.35 -4.25
C PRO A 278 -1.96 -3.25 -5.29
N SER A 279 -2.73 -3.71 -6.26
CA SER A 279 -2.33 -4.65 -7.35
C SER A 279 -1.90 -6.05 -6.90
N ARG A 280 -1.92 -6.34 -5.59
CA ARG A 280 -1.65 -7.66 -5.04
C ARG A 280 -2.87 -8.56 -5.20
N VAL A 281 -2.62 -9.86 -5.47
CA VAL A 281 -3.66 -10.89 -5.45
C VAL A 281 -3.90 -11.35 -4.02
N ILE A 282 -5.16 -11.54 -3.67
CA ILE A 282 -5.62 -12.15 -2.42
C ILE A 282 -6.60 -13.27 -2.72
N LYS A 283 -6.77 -14.19 -1.80
CA LYS A 283 -7.83 -15.20 -1.84
C LYS A 283 -8.86 -14.87 -0.76
N ILE A 284 -10.11 -14.71 -1.14
CA ILE A 284 -11.21 -14.60 -0.17
C ILE A 284 -11.83 -15.98 0.00
N GLU A 285 -12.08 -16.39 1.23
CA GLU A 285 -12.77 -17.62 1.61
C GLU A 285 -13.98 -17.28 2.45
N TYR A 286 -15.12 -17.08 1.78
CA TYR A 286 -16.38 -16.78 2.44
C TYR A 286 -17.56 -17.13 1.53
N LYS A 287 -18.29 -18.22 1.80
CA LYS A 287 -19.52 -18.62 1.09
C LYS A 287 -19.39 -18.41 -0.43
N ASP A 288 -20.33 -17.66 -1.02
CA ASP A 288 -20.39 -17.39 -2.47
C ASP A 288 -19.30 -16.44 -2.99
N TYR A 289 -18.45 -15.88 -2.10
CA TYR A 289 -17.36 -14.98 -2.45
C TYR A 289 -16.00 -15.67 -2.49
N THR A 290 -15.95 -17.00 -2.37
CA THR A 290 -14.69 -17.74 -2.41
C THR A 290 -14.04 -17.64 -3.79
N GLY A 291 -12.79 -17.12 -3.84
CA GLY A 291 -12.07 -16.95 -5.11
C GLY A 291 -10.83 -16.06 -4.96
N PHE A 292 -10.13 -15.87 -6.07
CA PHE A 292 -8.99 -14.96 -6.16
C PHE A 292 -9.45 -13.59 -6.66
N TYR A 293 -8.92 -12.56 -6.01
CA TYR A 293 -9.25 -11.18 -6.29
C TYR A 293 -7.98 -10.36 -6.33
N ARG A 294 -7.99 -9.28 -7.12
CA ARG A 294 -6.93 -8.27 -7.14
C ARG A 294 -7.36 -7.05 -6.35
N ILE A 295 -6.53 -6.60 -5.43
CA ILE A 295 -6.78 -5.37 -4.68
C ILE A 295 -6.64 -4.18 -5.64
N SER A 296 -7.71 -3.40 -5.82
CA SER A 296 -7.70 -2.16 -6.59
C SER A 296 -7.41 -0.94 -5.71
N SER A 297 -8.00 -0.88 -4.52
CA SER A 297 -7.72 0.17 -3.55
C SER A 297 -7.88 -0.33 -2.12
N ILE A 298 -7.21 0.36 -1.20
CA ILE A 298 -7.22 0.06 0.22
C ILE A 298 -7.40 1.38 0.97
N ARG A 299 -8.33 1.39 1.91
CA ARG A 299 -8.42 2.42 2.94
C ARG A 299 -8.09 1.81 4.28
N PHE A 300 -7.02 2.26 4.91
CA PHE A 300 -6.66 1.90 6.27
C PHE A 300 -7.18 2.98 7.21
N THR A 301 -7.88 2.56 8.26
CA THR A 301 -8.38 3.45 9.30
C THR A 301 -7.88 2.96 10.64
N GLY A 302 -7.26 3.85 11.41
CA GLY A 302 -6.74 3.53 12.72
C GLY A 302 -7.04 4.61 13.74
N ASP A 303 -7.48 4.17 14.92
CA ASP A 303 -7.60 4.94 16.14
C ASP A 303 -6.91 4.16 17.25
N PHE A 304 -5.78 4.67 17.73
CA PHE A 304 -4.93 3.91 18.63
C PHE A 304 -5.64 3.51 19.94
N ARG A 305 -6.46 4.40 20.49
CA ARG A 305 -7.20 4.16 21.73
C ARG A 305 -8.69 3.89 21.53
N GLY A 306 -9.19 4.11 20.29
CA GLY A 306 -10.59 3.89 19.94
C GLY A 306 -10.85 2.49 19.39
N ASN A 307 -11.91 2.36 18.61
CA ASN A 307 -12.34 1.05 18.10
C ASN A 307 -11.80 0.76 16.69
N GLU A 308 -11.42 1.78 15.92
CA GLU A 308 -11.06 1.64 14.52
C GLU A 308 -9.60 1.16 14.38
N TRP A 309 -9.40 -0.01 13.77
CA TRP A 309 -8.08 -0.54 13.42
C TRP A 309 -8.25 -1.62 12.36
N TYR A 310 -8.57 -1.17 11.14
CA TYR A 310 -8.96 -2.04 10.05
C TYR A 310 -8.51 -1.51 8.69
N ALA A 311 -8.64 -2.36 7.68
CA ALA A 311 -8.49 -2.01 6.28
C ALA A 311 -9.76 -2.37 5.51
N GLU A 312 -10.23 -1.47 4.67
CA GLU A 312 -11.30 -1.71 3.70
C GLU A 312 -10.67 -1.91 2.33
N LEU A 313 -10.84 -3.10 1.77
CA LEU A 313 -10.28 -3.49 0.49
C LEU A 313 -11.37 -3.42 -0.57
N GLN A 314 -11.10 -2.71 -1.66
CA GLN A 314 -11.87 -2.86 -2.89
C GLN A 314 -11.07 -3.75 -3.83
N CYS A 315 -11.68 -4.81 -4.29
CA CYS A 315 -11.02 -5.85 -5.05
C CYS A 315 -11.78 -6.12 -6.35
N ASN A 316 -11.05 -6.37 -7.43
CA ASN A 316 -11.61 -6.73 -8.72
C ASN A 316 -11.59 -8.25 -8.88
N ASP A 317 -12.65 -8.80 -9.47
CA ASP A 317 -12.69 -10.21 -9.89
C ASP A 317 -11.55 -10.49 -10.86
N MET A 318 -10.87 -11.61 -10.68
CA MET A 318 -9.84 -12.10 -11.58
C MET A 318 -10.40 -13.20 -12.48
N GLN A 319 -9.91 -13.25 -13.72
CA GLN A 319 -10.18 -14.33 -14.63
C GLN A 319 -9.09 -15.41 -14.49
N ASP A 320 -9.41 -16.65 -14.89
CA ASP A 320 -8.43 -17.75 -14.85
C ASP A 320 -7.17 -17.46 -15.67
N SER A 321 -7.28 -16.63 -16.71
CA SER A 321 -6.13 -16.16 -17.52
C SER A 321 -5.19 -15.19 -16.76
N ASP A 322 -5.67 -14.59 -15.69
CA ASP A 322 -4.93 -13.59 -14.93
C ASP A 322 -4.10 -14.22 -13.80
N ILE A 323 -4.31 -15.49 -13.51
CA ILE A 323 -3.63 -16.24 -12.45
C ILE A 323 -2.95 -17.50 -13.01
N THR A 324 -1.84 -17.86 -12.39
CA THR A 324 -1.16 -19.14 -12.64
C THR A 324 -1.30 -19.97 -11.36
N ILE A 325 -2.16 -20.98 -11.41
CA ILE A 325 -2.31 -21.92 -10.31
C ILE A 325 -1.08 -22.83 -10.31
N ILE A 326 -0.26 -22.70 -9.30
CA ILE A 326 0.87 -23.58 -9.04
C ILE A 326 0.40 -24.53 -7.95
N GLY A 327 0.21 -25.79 -8.33
CA GLY A 327 -0.19 -26.89 -7.46
C GLY A 327 0.92 -27.37 -6.56
#